data_427763b301108431a6e378552931e4a8
#
_entry.id   427763b301108431a6e378552931e4a8
#
_cell.length_a   1.000
_cell.length_b   1.000
_cell.length_c   1.000
_cell.angle_alpha   90.00
_cell.angle_beta   90.00
_cell.angle_gamma   90.00
#
_symmetry.space_group_name_H-M   'P 1'
#
loop_
_entity.id
_entity.type
_entity.pdbx_description
1 polymer ?
#
loop_
_entity_poly.entity_id
_entity_poly.type
_entity_poly.pdbx_seq_one_letter_code
_entity_poly.pdbx_strand_id
1 'polypeptide(L)'
;MKNRRARCQLAFLLLLFLLVILAALSVSVGSVSLSFQDIQAILSGADRESTAFHILWDIRLPRLLAAALLGGALSASGFLLQTFFANPIAGPFVLGISSGAKLVVALVMILFLGKGLFMGSAAMILAAFAGSMISMGFVLVIARRVRQMSVLVVCGVMISYICSAITDFVVTFADDSNIVNLHNWSMGSFSGTTWDQVRVMTAVVIPVFVLSFCMAKPISAYQLGEEYARSLGVNVKRFRAELILLSSILSACVTAFAGPVSFVGIAVPQLVKRLFGTAKPIVVIPGCFLGGAVFCLFSDLISRTMFAPTELSISSVTAVFGAPVVIWMMIRRKGAQR
;
A
#
# COMPACT_ATOMS: atom_id res chain seq x y z
N MET A 1 29.97 -4.84 -15.73
CA MET A 1 28.56 -5.08 -16.10
C MET A 1 28.04 -6.44 -15.62
N LYS A 2 28.83 -7.55 -15.70
CA LYS A 2 28.44 -8.89 -15.20
C LYS A 2 27.97 -8.89 -13.73
N ASN A 3 28.70 -8.28 -12.81
CA ASN A 3 28.36 -8.23 -11.38
C ASN A 3 27.03 -7.52 -11.08
N ARG A 4 26.61 -6.56 -11.90
CA ARG A 4 25.33 -5.84 -11.71
C ARG A 4 24.12 -6.69 -12.09
N ARG A 5 24.23 -7.45 -13.19
CA ARG A 5 23.14 -8.37 -13.62
C ARG A 5 22.97 -9.50 -12.61
N ALA A 6 24.10 -10.11 -12.19
CA ALA A 6 24.08 -11.15 -11.15
C ALA A 6 23.45 -10.66 -9.84
N ARG A 7 23.78 -9.44 -9.40
CA ARG A 7 23.18 -8.84 -8.21
C ARG A 7 21.65 -8.65 -8.34
N CYS A 8 21.18 -8.18 -9.50
CA CYS A 8 19.74 -8.04 -9.75
C CYS A 8 19.03 -9.40 -9.73
N GLN A 9 19.61 -10.41 -10.38
CA GLN A 9 19.05 -11.77 -10.39
C GLN A 9 18.99 -12.36 -8.98
N LEU A 10 20.08 -12.26 -8.20
CA LEU A 10 20.12 -12.71 -6.81
C LEU A 10 19.09 -11.98 -5.93
N ALA A 11 18.92 -10.67 -6.13
CA ALA A 11 17.94 -9.89 -5.39
C ALA A 11 16.50 -10.33 -5.70
N PHE A 12 16.16 -10.60 -6.97
CA PHE A 12 14.85 -11.16 -7.33
C PHE A 12 14.64 -12.54 -6.76
N LEU A 13 15.64 -13.42 -6.84
CA LEU A 13 15.57 -14.77 -6.26
C LEU A 13 15.38 -14.70 -4.74
N LEU A 14 16.09 -13.81 -4.06
CA LEU A 14 15.94 -13.59 -2.61
C LEU A 14 14.52 -13.13 -2.27
N LEU A 15 13.98 -12.14 -2.97
CA LEU A 15 12.62 -11.66 -2.73
C LEU A 15 11.57 -12.74 -3.00
N LEU A 16 11.74 -13.52 -4.08
CA LEU A 16 10.85 -14.63 -4.40
C LEU A 16 10.94 -15.74 -3.34
N PHE A 17 12.13 -16.08 -2.90
CA PHE A 17 12.35 -17.05 -1.83
C PHE A 17 11.69 -16.61 -0.52
N LEU A 18 11.89 -15.34 -0.12
CA LEU A 18 11.23 -14.77 1.06
C LEU A 18 9.70 -14.76 0.91
N LEU A 19 9.19 -14.42 -0.28
CA LEU A 19 7.76 -14.44 -0.56
C LEU A 19 7.17 -15.84 -0.35
N VAL A 20 7.82 -16.87 -0.89
CA VAL A 20 7.37 -18.27 -0.76
C VAL A 20 7.43 -18.73 0.69
N ILE A 21 8.52 -18.44 1.42
CA ILE A 21 8.64 -18.79 2.83
C ILE A 21 7.56 -18.10 3.67
N LEU A 22 7.37 -16.78 3.50
CA LEU A 22 6.37 -16.04 4.25
C LEU A 22 4.94 -16.46 3.89
N ALA A 23 4.69 -16.82 2.63
CA ALA A 23 3.43 -17.40 2.22
C ALA A 23 3.18 -18.76 2.90
N ALA A 24 4.17 -19.65 2.90
CA ALA A 24 4.07 -20.93 3.58
C ALA A 24 3.85 -20.78 5.10
N LEU A 25 4.60 -19.88 5.75
CA LEU A 25 4.41 -19.54 7.16
C LEU A 25 3.02 -18.94 7.41
N SER A 26 2.55 -18.05 6.53
CA SER A 26 1.22 -17.44 6.65
C SER A 26 0.08 -18.46 6.53
N VAL A 27 0.29 -19.52 5.77
CA VAL A 27 -0.66 -20.63 5.65
C VAL A 27 -0.60 -21.54 6.89
N SER A 28 0.57 -21.87 7.38
CA SER A 28 0.76 -22.84 8.48
C SER A 28 0.50 -22.22 9.85
N VAL A 29 1.00 -21.01 10.10
CA VAL A 29 0.97 -20.37 11.43
C VAL A 29 -0.25 -19.44 11.57
N GLY A 30 -0.95 -19.55 12.68
CA GLY A 30 -2.11 -18.72 13.04
C GLY A 30 -2.66 -19.12 14.41
N SER A 31 -3.81 -18.56 14.82
CA SER A 31 -4.49 -18.87 16.08
C SER A 31 -4.85 -20.36 16.21
N VAL A 32 -5.07 -21.04 15.08
CA VAL A 32 -5.24 -22.48 15.00
C VAL A 32 -4.05 -23.04 14.21
N SER A 33 -3.31 -24.01 14.76
CA SER A 33 -2.22 -24.65 14.04
C SER A 33 -2.79 -25.68 13.05
N LEU A 34 -2.50 -25.51 11.75
CA LEU A 34 -2.77 -26.53 10.74
C LEU A 34 -1.53 -27.39 10.57
N SER A 35 -1.70 -28.73 10.66
CA SER A 35 -0.59 -29.62 10.40
C SER A 35 -0.24 -29.64 8.92
N PHE A 36 0.99 -30.05 8.60
CA PHE A 36 1.40 -30.21 7.20
C PHE A 36 0.53 -31.26 6.48
N GLN A 37 0.06 -32.28 7.20
CA GLN A 37 -0.83 -33.31 6.67
C GLN A 37 -2.21 -32.72 6.31
N ASP A 38 -2.77 -31.85 7.15
CA ASP A 38 -4.04 -31.17 6.86
C ASP A 38 -3.93 -30.29 5.59
N ILE A 39 -2.85 -29.53 5.46
CA ILE A 39 -2.59 -28.70 4.29
C ILE A 39 -2.46 -29.56 3.03
N GLN A 40 -1.76 -30.68 3.10
CA GLN A 40 -1.59 -31.61 1.98
C GLN A 40 -2.92 -32.28 1.60
N ALA A 41 -3.72 -32.68 2.57
CA ALA A 41 -5.05 -33.28 2.37
C ALA A 41 -6.00 -32.29 1.68
N ILE A 42 -5.99 -31.03 2.15
CA ILE A 42 -6.81 -29.95 1.57
C ILE A 42 -6.40 -29.67 0.11
N LEU A 43 -5.09 -29.58 -0.17
CA LEU A 43 -4.57 -29.31 -1.51
C LEU A 43 -4.83 -30.50 -2.47
N SER A 44 -4.89 -31.74 -1.97
CA SER A 44 -5.25 -32.92 -2.76
C SER A 44 -6.76 -33.07 -3.01
N GLY A 45 -7.57 -32.14 -2.48
CA GLY A 45 -9.03 -32.14 -2.68
C GLY A 45 -9.82 -33.04 -1.73
N ALA A 46 -9.15 -33.62 -0.74
CA ALA A 46 -9.80 -34.38 0.35
C ALA A 46 -10.43 -33.41 1.34
N ASP A 47 -11.61 -33.78 1.83
CA ASP A 47 -12.27 -33.16 3.00
C ASP A 47 -12.59 -31.66 2.88
N ARG A 48 -13.35 -31.28 1.83
CA ARG A 48 -13.78 -29.88 1.57
C ARG A 48 -14.76 -29.33 2.61
N GLU A 49 -15.34 -30.17 3.47
CA GLU A 49 -16.28 -29.77 4.52
C GLU A 49 -15.59 -29.64 5.87
N SER A 50 -14.28 -29.89 5.97
CA SER A 50 -13.55 -29.77 7.22
C SER A 50 -13.36 -28.32 7.66
N THR A 51 -13.37 -28.09 8.97
CA THR A 51 -13.03 -26.79 9.56
C THR A 51 -11.65 -26.29 9.10
N ALA A 52 -10.70 -27.22 8.92
CA ALA A 52 -9.36 -26.91 8.42
C ALA A 52 -9.39 -26.35 6.98
N PHE A 53 -10.25 -26.89 6.11
CA PHE A 53 -10.45 -26.38 4.76
C PHE A 53 -10.98 -24.93 4.78
N HIS A 54 -12.01 -24.64 5.57
CA HIS A 54 -12.58 -23.30 5.67
C HIS A 54 -11.57 -22.30 6.26
N ILE A 55 -10.78 -22.68 7.26
CA ILE A 55 -9.72 -21.82 7.81
C ILE A 55 -8.68 -21.50 6.73
N LEU A 56 -8.23 -22.50 5.96
CA LEU A 56 -7.23 -22.30 4.93
C LEU A 56 -7.79 -21.52 3.75
N TRP A 57 -8.92 -21.95 3.20
CA TRP A 57 -9.45 -21.46 1.94
C TRP A 57 -10.19 -20.13 2.07
N ASP A 58 -11.05 -19.98 3.11
CA ASP A 58 -11.90 -18.79 3.23
C ASP A 58 -11.29 -17.69 4.08
N ILE A 59 -10.28 -18.01 4.94
CA ILE A 59 -9.68 -17.03 5.84
C ILE A 59 -8.22 -16.75 5.46
N ARG A 60 -7.34 -17.77 5.42
CA ARG A 60 -5.89 -17.56 5.29
C ARG A 60 -5.47 -17.17 3.88
N LEU A 61 -5.96 -17.85 2.86
CA LEU A 61 -5.58 -17.59 1.47
C LEU A 61 -6.01 -16.18 0.98
N PRO A 62 -7.28 -15.74 1.19
CA PRO A 62 -7.66 -14.39 0.83
C PRO A 62 -6.84 -13.31 1.56
N ARG A 63 -6.59 -13.49 2.86
CA ARG A 63 -5.76 -12.58 3.66
C ARG A 63 -4.33 -12.51 3.15
N LEU A 64 -3.71 -13.64 2.85
CA LEU A 64 -2.36 -13.72 2.27
C LEU A 64 -2.28 -12.99 0.93
N LEU A 65 -3.23 -13.25 0.03
CA LEU A 65 -3.28 -12.61 -1.28
C LEU A 65 -3.51 -11.10 -1.15
N ALA A 66 -4.38 -10.67 -0.25
CA ALA A 66 -4.60 -9.25 0.03
C ALA A 66 -3.31 -8.57 0.53
N ALA A 67 -2.63 -9.16 1.52
CA ALA A 67 -1.37 -8.62 2.04
C ALA A 67 -0.30 -8.51 0.95
N ALA A 68 -0.17 -9.51 0.08
CA ALA A 68 0.80 -9.50 -1.01
C ALA A 68 0.44 -8.46 -2.09
N LEU A 69 -0.80 -8.45 -2.57
CA LEU A 69 -1.26 -7.53 -3.62
C LEU A 69 -1.21 -6.06 -3.15
N LEU A 70 -1.78 -5.79 -1.97
CA LEU A 70 -1.87 -4.43 -1.45
C LEU A 70 -0.51 -3.91 -0.98
N GLY A 71 0.35 -4.78 -0.42
CA GLY A 71 1.73 -4.43 -0.09
C GLY A 71 2.54 -4.07 -1.33
N GLY A 72 2.43 -4.87 -2.39
CA GLY A 72 3.04 -4.61 -3.69
C GLY A 72 2.54 -3.29 -4.30
N ALA A 73 1.22 -3.06 -4.28
CA ALA A 73 0.58 -1.85 -4.78
C ALA A 73 1.08 -0.60 -4.05
N LEU A 74 1.13 -0.64 -2.71
CA LEU A 74 1.54 0.51 -1.90
C LEU A 74 3.01 0.86 -2.10
N SER A 75 3.88 -0.15 -2.21
CA SER A 75 5.30 0.07 -2.51
C SER A 75 5.52 0.61 -3.92
N ALA A 76 4.82 0.08 -4.93
CA ALA A 76 4.89 0.61 -6.29
C ALA A 76 4.38 2.06 -6.36
N SER A 77 3.24 2.36 -5.72
CA SER A 77 2.71 3.71 -5.56
C SER A 77 3.74 4.67 -4.95
N GLY A 78 4.38 4.24 -3.86
CA GLY A 78 5.43 5.01 -3.21
C GLY A 78 6.61 5.32 -4.14
N PHE A 79 7.05 4.35 -4.94
CA PHE A 79 8.11 4.58 -5.94
C PHE A 79 7.71 5.63 -6.99
N LEU A 80 6.47 5.60 -7.49
CA LEU A 80 5.97 6.58 -8.44
C LEU A 80 5.96 7.99 -7.84
N LEU A 81 5.49 8.14 -6.59
CA LEU A 81 5.49 9.43 -5.90
C LEU A 81 6.90 9.93 -5.56
N GLN A 82 7.79 9.05 -5.13
CA GLN A 82 9.20 9.42 -4.92
C GLN A 82 9.84 9.94 -6.20
N THR A 83 9.49 9.35 -7.34
CA THR A 83 9.96 9.82 -8.65
C THR A 83 9.33 11.16 -9.01
N PHE A 84 8.02 11.31 -8.83
CA PHE A 84 7.30 12.54 -9.12
C PHE A 84 7.82 13.74 -8.32
N PHE A 85 7.99 13.56 -7.00
CA PHE A 85 8.49 14.61 -6.11
C PHE A 85 10.02 14.77 -6.13
N ALA A 86 10.75 13.91 -6.85
CA ALA A 86 12.20 13.79 -6.75
C ALA A 86 12.68 13.68 -5.27
N ASN A 87 11.86 13.11 -4.39
CA ASN A 87 12.06 13.06 -2.96
C ASN A 87 11.89 11.63 -2.44
N PRO A 88 12.92 11.03 -1.80
CA PRO A 88 12.88 9.65 -1.32
C PRO A 88 11.92 9.38 -0.17
N ILE A 89 11.47 10.41 0.52
CA ILE A 89 10.50 10.31 1.63
C ILE A 89 9.06 10.63 1.22
N ALA A 90 8.83 10.93 -0.06
CA ALA A 90 7.48 11.11 -0.55
C ALA A 90 6.72 9.78 -0.53
N GLY A 91 5.50 9.82 -0.04
CA GLY A 91 4.63 8.67 0.04
C GLY A 91 3.16 9.06 -0.12
N PRO A 92 2.26 8.09 -0.29
CA PRO A 92 0.83 8.35 -0.52
C PRO A 92 0.14 9.18 0.57
N PHE A 93 0.61 9.05 1.80
CA PHE A 93 0.08 9.82 2.95
C PHE A 93 0.26 11.33 2.79
N VAL A 94 1.35 11.77 2.16
CA VAL A 94 1.66 13.19 1.96
C VAL A 94 0.63 13.89 1.08
N LEU A 95 -0.09 13.14 0.24
CA LEU A 95 -1.11 13.68 -0.67
C LEU A 95 -2.52 13.73 -0.06
N GLY A 96 -2.68 13.37 1.21
CA GLY A 96 -3.99 13.40 1.88
C GLY A 96 -4.96 12.29 1.46
N ILE A 97 -4.49 11.29 0.71
CA ILE A 97 -5.32 10.19 0.18
C ILE A 97 -6.02 9.44 1.33
N SER A 98 -5.26 9.07 2.37
CA SER A 98 -5.81 8.34 3.52
C SER A 98 -6.72 9.20 4.40
N SER A 99 -6.42 10.51 4.52
CA SER A 99 -7.27 11.43 5.29
C SER A 99 -8.60 11.68 4.59
N GLY A 100 -8.59 11.80 3.25
CA GLY A 100 -9.80 11.89 2.46
C GLY A 100 -10.65 10.63 2.52
N ALA A 101 -10.02 9.45 2.50
CA ALA A 101 -10.70 8.18 2.72
C ALA A 101 -11.38 8.14 4.10
N LYS A 102 -10.62 8.47 5.17
CA LYS A 102 -11.14 8.49 6.55
C LYS A 102 -12.31 9.44 6.72
N LEU A 103 -12.25 10.61 6.11
CA LEU A 103 -13.35 11.59 6.14
C LEU A 103 -14.63 11.01 5.54
N VAL A 104 -14.56 10.46 4.33
CA VAL A 104 -15.79 9.93 3.67
C VAL A 104 -16.30 8.68 4.39
N VAL A 105 -15.42 7.83 4.90
CA VAL A 105 -15.80 6.68 5.74
C VAL A 105 -16.50 7.15 7.01
N ALA A 106 -15.98 8.16 7.72
CA ALA A 106 -16.60 8.74 8.90
C ALA A 106 -17.99 9.31 8.60
N LEU A 107 -18.13 10.08 7.51
CA LEU A 107 -19.41 10.61 7.07
C LEU A 107 -20.43 9.50 6.80
N VAL A 108 -19.99 8.44 6.10
CA VAL A 108 -20.86 7.31 5.79
C VAL A 108 -21.26 6.55 7.06
N MET A 109 -20.31 6.26 7.96
CA MET A 109 -20.61 5.58 9.22
C MET A 109 -21.61 6.36 10.07
N ILE A 110 -21.38 7.66 10.24
CA ILE A 110 -22.20 8.48 11.16
C ILE A 110 -23.56 8.82 10.56
N LEU A 111 -23.64 9.16 9.25
CA LEU A 111 -24.89 9.56 8.62
C LEU A 111 -25.84 8.40 8.32
N PHE A 112 -25.30 7.19 8.06
CA PHE A 112 -26.11 6.04 7.65
C PHE A 112 -26.32 5.02 8.78
N LEU A 113 -25.27 4.69 9.55
CA LEU A 113 -25.40 3.77 10.69
C LEU A 113 -26.20 4.39 11.84
N GLY A 114 -26.09 5.71 12.06
CA GLY A 114 -26.92 6.43 13.02
C GLY A 114 -28.42 6.43 12.69
N LYS A 115 -28.80 6.03 11.46
CA LYS A 115 -30.23 5.85 11.04
C LYS A 115 -30.66 4.38 11.02
N GLY A 116 -29.87 3.45 11.62
CA GLY A 116 -30.21 2.02 11.67
C GLY A 116 -30.05 1.28 10.34
N LEU A 117 -29.37 1.88 9.35
CA LEU A 117 -29.11 1.26 8.06
C LEU A 117 -27.81 0.45 8.17
N PHE A 118 -27.91 -0.88 8.08
CA PHE A 118 -26.72 -1.74 7.99
C PHE A 118 -26.00 -1.54 6.67
N MET A 119 -24.81 -0.98 6.72
CA MET A 119 -23.94 -0.87 5.52
C MET A 119 -22.97 -2.05 5.47
N GLY A 120 -23.04 -2.79 4.36
CA GLY A 120 -22.11 -3.88 4.11
C GLY A 120 -20.68 -3.39 3.86
N SER A 121 -19.70 -4.29 4.00
CA SER A 121 -18.27 -4.03 3.74
C SER A 121 -18.02 -3.36 2.38
N ALA A 122 -18.78 -3.69 1.34
CA ALA A 122 -18.65 -3.09 0.01
C ALA A 122 -18.91 -1.58 0.00
N ALA A 123 -19.89 -1.09 0.77
CA ALA A 123 -20.18 0.35 0.84
C ALA A 123 -19.04 1.12 1.53
N MET A 124 -18.42 0.55 2.55
CA MET A 124 -17.26 1.14 3.24
C MET A 124 -16.06 1.21 2.31
N ILE A 125 -15.80 0.16 1.52
CA ILE A 125 -14.74 0.12 0.52
C ILE A 125 -14.96 1.21 -0.53
N LEU A 126 -16.17 1.33 -1.05
CA LEU A 126 -16.52 2.37 -2.03
C LEU A 126 -16.39 3.77 -1.44
N ALA A 127 -16.83 3.99 -0.20
CA ALA A 127 -16.68 5.25 0.52
C ALA A 127 -15.20 5.65 0.68
N ALA A 128 -14.36 4.72 1.13
CA ALA A 128 -12.93 4.95 1.29
C ALA A 128 -12.25 5.23 -0.05
N PHE A 129 -12.58 4.47 -1.09
CA PHE A 129 -12.05 4.70 -2.43
C PHE A 129 -12.47 6.05 -2.99
N ALA A 130 -13.75 6.42 -2.88
CA ALA A 130 -14.28 7.71 -3.31
C ALA A 130 -13.60 8.87 -2.57
N GLY A 131 -13.47 8.79 -1.24
CA GLY A 131 -12.78 9.79 -0.44
C GLY A 131 -11.32 9.98 -0.84
N SER A 132 -10.61 8.87 -1.11
CA SER A 132 -9.26 8.89 -1.65
C SER A 132 -9.18 9.60 -2.99
N MET A 133 -10.11 9.32 -3.91
CA MET A 133 -10.15 9.91 -5.25
C MET A 133 -10.54 11.39 -5.23
N ILE A 134 -11.42 11.80 -4.35
CA ILE A 134 -11.78 13.22 -4.15
C ILE A 134 -10.54 14.00 -3.68
N SER A 135 -9.88 13.55 -2.62
CA SER A 135 -8.65 14.17 -2.11
C SER A 135 -7.59 14.28 -3.19
N MET A 136 -7.42 13.21 -3.97
CA MET A 136 -6.53 13.18 -5.11
C MET A 136 -6.92 14.18 -6.21
N GLY A 137 -8.20 14.31 -6.50
CA GLY A 137 -8.70 15.28 -7.46
C GLY A 137 -8.26 16.70 -7.12
N PHE A 138 -8.35 17.10 -5.85
CA PHE A 138 -7.84 18.38 -5.37
C PHE A 138 -6.33 18.54 -5.60
N VAL A 139 -5.54 17.51 -5.27
CA VAL A 139 -4.10 17.53 -5.51
C VAL A 139 -3.78 17.66 -6.99
N LEU A 140 -4.49 16.95 -7.88
CA LEU A 140 -4.31 17.06 -9.34
C LEU A 140 -4.65 18.44 -9.88
N VAL A 141 -5.72 19.07 -9.40
CA VAL A 141 -6.09 20.44 -9.79
C VAL A 141 -4.99 21.43 -9.39
N ILE A 142 -4.47 21.30 -8.16
CA ILE A 142 -3.39 22.14 -7.66
C ILE A 142 -2.09 21.88 -8.45
N ALA A 143 -1.77 20.61 -8.74
CA ALA A 143 -0.56 20.22 -9.47
C ALA A 143 -0.50 20.80 -10.90
N ARG A 144 -1.65 21.10 -11.51
CA ARG A 144 -1.72 21.76 -12.83
C ARG A 144 -1.32 23.23 -12.77
N ARG A 145 -1.49 23.90 -11.62
CA ARG A 145 -1.25 25.33 -11.42
C ARG A 145 0.10 25.63 -10.75
N VAL A 146 0.61 24.69 -9.96
CA VAL A 146 1.83 24.86 -9.17
C VAL A 146 3.01 24.18 -9.86
N ARG A 147 4.12 24.94 -10.04
CA ARG A 147 5.36 24.42 -10.63
C ARG A 147 6.32 23.82 -9.58
N GLN A 148 6.29 24.36 -8.35
CA GLN A 148 7.22 23.93 -7.28
C GLN A 148 6.67 22.71 -6.55
N MET A 149 7.47 21.64 -6.49
CA MET A 149 7.08 20.39 -5.83
C MET A 149 6.90 20.53 -4.32
N SER A 150 7.67 21.42 -3.67
CA SER A 150 7.53 21.72 -2.25
C SER A 150 6.16 22.31 -1.90
N VAL A 151 5.63 23.19 -2.73
CA VAL A 151 4.29 23.79 -2.54
C VAL A 151 3.21 22.71 -2.66
N LEU A 152 3.35 21.78 -3.60
CA LEU A 152 2.39 20.68 -3.77
C LEU A 152 2.36 19.74 -2.56
N VAL A 153 3.52 19.46 -1.95
CA VAL A 153 3.61 18.70 -0.69
C VAL A 153 2.87 19.43 0.43
N VAL A 154 3.10 20.74 0.59
CA VAL A 154 2.41 21.55 1.60
C VAL A 154 0.90 21.53 1.37
N CYS A 155 0.43 21.68 0.13
CA CYS A 155 -0.99 21.58 -0.21
C CYS A 155 -1.59 20.22 0.16
N GLY A 156 -0.90 19.12 -0.12
CA GLY A 156 -1.33 17.77 0.26
C GLY A 156 -1.47 17.62 1.79
N VAL A 157 -0.50 18.15 2.54
CA VAL A 157 -0.56 18.19 4.02
C VAL A 157 -1.72 19.05 4.51
N MET A 158 -1.96 20.22 3.90
CA MET A 158 -3.10 21.07 4.27
C MET A 158 -4.45 20.39 3.98
N ILE A 159 -4.58 19.70 2.85
CA ILE A 159 -5.77 18.88 2.56
C ILE A 159 -5.95 17.81 3.65
N SER A 160 -4.88 17.15 4.08
CA SER A 160 -4.95 16.17 5.17
C SER A 160 -5.46 16.79 6.47
N TYR A 161 -4.98 17.99 6.84
CA TYR A 161 -5.46 18.69 8.04
C TYR A 161 -6.92 19.10 7.91
N ILE A 162 -7.36 19.60 6.76
CA ILE A 162 -8.78 19.94 6.52
C ILE A 162 -9.66 18.69 6.66
N CYS A 163 -9.28 17.58 6.01
CA CYS A 163 -10.02 16.32 6.12
C CYS A 163 -10.07 15.83 7.57
N SER A 164 -8.95 15.91 8.31
CA SER A 164 -8.92 15.50 9.72
C SER A 164 -9.80 16.38 10.59
N ALA A 165 -9.72 17.70 10.44
CA ALA A 165 -10.55 18.64 11.20
C ALA A 165 -12.05 18.42 10.98
N ILE A 166 -12.46 18.18 9.72
CA ILE A 166 -13.86 17.84 9.41
C ILE A 166 -14.24 16.48 10.00
N THR A 167 -13.32 15.49 9.93
CA THR A 167 -13.56 14.17 10.55
C THR A 167 -13.77 14.30 12.04
N ASP A 168 -12.90 15.04 12.74
CA ASP A 168 -12.99 15.23 14.20
C ASP A 168 -14.28 15.99 14.59
N PHE A 169 -14.67 16.99 13.79
CA PHE A 169 -15.95 17.68 13.97
C PHE A 169 -17.13 16.71 13.84
N VAL A 170 -17.16 15.87 12.81
CA VAL A 170 -18.24 14.90 12.58
C VAL A 170 -18.27 13.84 13.68
N VAL A 171 -17.10 13.37 14.13
CA VAL A 171 -16.97 12.38 15.22
C VAL A 171 -17.49 12.91 16.55
N THR A 172 -17.46 14.22 16.79
CA THR A 172 -18.00 14.83 18.02
C THR A 172 -19.52 14.57 18.20
N PHE A 173 -20.24 14.32 17.09
CA PHE A 173 -21.69 14.04 17.12
C PHE A 173 -22.00 12.54 16.88
N ALA A 174 -20.99 11.67 16.92
CA ALA A 174 -21.14 10.26 16.66
C ALA A 174 -21.41 9.47 17.95
N ASP A 175 -22.10 8.35 17.82
CA ASP A 175 -22.23 7.37 18.89
C ASP A 175 -20.88 6.66 19.15
N ASP A 176 -20.64 6.25 20.40
CA ASP A 176 -19.38 5.60 20.83
C ASP A 176 -19.05 4.37 19.96
N SER A 177 -20.04 3.60 19.56
CA SER A 177 -19.84 2.42 18.68
C SER A 177 -19.26 2.81 17.32
N ASN A 178 -19.71 3.93 16.73
CA ASN A 178 -19.22 4.44 15.47
C ASN A 178 -17.78 4.98 15.59
N ILE A 179 -17.46 5.60 16.73
CA ILE A 179 -16.11 6.08 17.03
C ILE A 179 -15.12 4.89 17.10
N VAL A 180 -15.50 3.84 17.84
CA VAL A 180 -14.69 2.61 17.95
C VAL A 180 -14.51 1.94 16.59
N ASN A 181 -15.57 1.82 15.79
CA ASN A 181 -15.51 1.22 14.47
C ASN A 181 -14.62 2.02 13.51
N LEU A 182 -14.72 3.36 13.51
CA LEU A 182 -13.86 4.24 12.71
C LEU A 182 -12.39 4.15 13.16
N HIS A 183 -12.15 4.07 14.47
CA HIS A 183 -10.82 3.90 15.03
C HIS A 183 -10.21 2.58 14.55
N ASN A 184 -10.92 1.47 14.72
CA ASN A 184 -10.47 0.14 14.30
C ASN A 184 -10.20 0.08 12.80
N TRP A 185 -11.09 0.66 11.97
CA TRP A 185 -10.86 0.76 10.52
C TRP A 185 -9.59 1.57 10.21
N SER A 186 -9.35 2.68 10.92
CA SER A 186 -8.18 3.54 10.68
C SER A 186 -6.85 2.94 11.14
N MET A 187 -6.87 1.89 11.92
CA MET A 187 -5.66 1.12 12.28
C MET A 187 -5.14 0.24 11.15
N GLY A 188 -5.98 -0.11 10.19
CA GLY A 188 -5.66 -0.98 9.08
C GLY A 188 -5.55 -2.46 9.46
N SER A 189 -6.09 -3.32 8.61
CA SER A 189 -6.03 -4.77 8.78
C SER A 189 -6.23 -5.49 7.45
N PHE A 190 -5.63 -6.66 7.29
CA PHE A 190 -5.94 -7.61 6.21
C PHE A 190 -6.95 -8.68 6.65
N SER A 191 -7.39 -8.65 7.91
CA SER A 191 -8.37 -9.60 8.46
C SER A 191 -9.74 -9.38 7.82
N GLY A 192 -10.52 -10.47 7.69
CA GLY A 192 -11.86 -10.41 7.12
C GLY A 192 -11.91 -10.21 5.60
N THR A 193 -10.78 -10.32 4.90
CA THR A 193 -10.75 -10.28 3.43
C THR A 193 -11.44 -11.51 2.85
N THR A 194 -12.32 -11.28 1.87
CA THR A 194 -13.05 -12.32 1.13
C THR A 194 -12.47 -12.52 -0.28
N TRP A 195 -12.80 -13.65 -0.92
CA TRP A 195 -12.41 -13.93 -2.30
C TRP A 195 -12.93 -12.89 -3.30
N ASP A 196 -14.13 -12.36 -3.09
CA ASP A 196 -14.70 -11.32 -3.95
C ASP A 196 -13.89 -10.03 -3.86
N GLN A 197 -13.46 -9.66 -2.66
CA GLN A 197 -12.56 -8.54 -2.45
C GLN A 197 -11.20 -8.78 -3.12
N VAL A 198 -10.62 -9.98 -3.02
CA VAL A 198 -9.36 -10.33 -3.71
C VAL A 198 -9.50 -10.20 -5.22
N ARG A 199 -10.64 -10.64 -5.80
CA ARG A 199 -10.90 -10.48 -7.24
C ARG A 199 -10.92 -9.00 -7.65
N VAL A 200 -11.63 -8.16 -6.89
CA VAL A 200 -11.70 -6.71 -7.16
C VAL A 200 -10.32 -6.06 -7.01
N MET A 201 -9.58 -6.35 -5.91
CA MET A 201 -8.21 -5.85 -5.73
C MET A 201 -7.31 -6.24 -6.90
N THR A 202 -7.37 -7.50 -7.33
CA THR A 202 -6.55 -8.00 -8.45
C THR A 202 -6.91 -7.28 -9.75
N ALA A 203 -8.21 -7.10 -10.02
CA ALA A 203 -8.71 -6.40 -11.20
C ALA A 203 -8.29 -4.92 -11.25
N VAL A 204 -8.07 -4.28 -10.10
CA VAL A 204 -7.59 -2.89 -10.03
C VAL A 204 -6.06 -2.84 -9.99
N VAL A 205 -5.43 -3.60 -9.11
CA VAL A 205 -3.99 -3.49 -8.84
C VAL A 205 -3.15 -3.95 -10.03
N ILE A 206 -3.48 -5.10 -10.64
CA ILE A 206 -2.63 -5.67 -11.70
C ILE A 206 -2.61 -4.81 -12.96
N PRO A 207 -3.74 -4.33 -13.53
CA PRO A 207 -3.69 -3.43 -14.68
C PRO A 207 -2.95 -2.12 -14.39
N VAL A 208 -3.18 -1.50 -13.22
CA VAL A 208 -2.52 -0.25 -12.85
C VAL A 208 -1.02 -0.47 -12.62
N PHE A 209 -0.62 -1.61 -12.06
CA PHE A 209 0.79 -2.00 -11.93
C PHE A 209 1.45 -2.20 -13.31
N VAL A 210 0.79 -2.87 -14.23
CA VAL A 210 1.28 -3.06 -15.61
C VAL A 210 1.44 -1.71 -16.32
N LEU A 211 0.46 -0.81 -16.20
CA LEU A 211 0.57 0.56 -16.73
C LEU A 211 1.74 1.31 -16.09
N SER A 212 1.93 1.19 -14.78
CA SER A 212 3.08 1.77 -14.07
C SER A 212 4.41 1.21 -14.57
N PHE A 213 4.48 -0.08 -14.89
CA PHE A 213 5.64 -0.71 -15.48
C PHE A 213 5.92 -0.21 -16.91
N CYS A 214 4.89 0.00 -17.72
CA CYS A 214 5.01 0.60 -19.05
C CYS A 214 5.60 2.02 -19.00
N MET A 215 5.41 2.74 -17.89
CA MET A 215 6.00 4.05 -17.65
C MET A 215 7.51 4.01 -17.32
N ALA A 216 8.15 2.83 -17.26
CA ALA A 216 9.55 2.70 -16.84
C ALA A 216 10.52 3.51 -17.72
N LYS A 217 10.30 3.62 -19.04
CA LYS A 217 11.13 4.42 -19.95
C LYS A 217 10.96 5.93 -19.72
N PRO A 218 9.74 6.50 -19.75
CA PRO A 218 9.52 7.91 -19.39
C PRO A 218 10.04 8.27 -17.99
N ILE A 219 9.85 7.39 -17.00
CA ILE A 219 10.40 7.58 -15.65
C ILE A 219 11.93 7.68 -15.67
N SER A 220 12.61 6.82 -16.45
CA SER A 220 14.08 6.87 -16.58
C SER A 220 14.56 8.19 -17.17
N ALA A 221 13.86 8.72 -18.18
CA ALA A 221 14.17 10.02 -18.77
C ALA A 221 13.94 11.16 -17.75
N TYR A 222 12.83 11.13 -17.03
CA TYR A 222 12.46 12.14 -16.04
C TYR A 222 13.43 12.20 -14.85
N GLN A 223 13.99 11.04 -14.43
CA GLN A 223 15.01 10.97 -13.37
C GLN A 223 16.33 11.68 -13.75
N LEU A 224 16.62 11.88 -15.04
CA LEU A 224 17.79 12.61 -15.53
C LEU A 224 17.53 14.14 -15.61
N GLY A 225 16.30 14.57 -15.40
CA GLY A 225 15.91 15.97 -15.43
C GLY A 225 14.71 16.22 -16.35
N GLU A 226 13.91 17.23 -15.99
CA GLU A 226 12.69 17.56 -16.73
C GLU A 226 12.98 18.03 -18.16
N GLU A 227 14.00 18.85 -18.34
CA GLU A 227 14.42 19.35 -19.66
C GLU A 227 14.92 18.22 -20.56
N TYR A 228 15.70 17.31 -19.98
CA TYR A 228 16.16 16.12 -20.68
C TYR A 228 14.99 15.22 -21.11
N ALA A 229 14.00 15.01 -20.23
CA ALA A 229 12.81 14.26 -20.59
C ALA A 229 12.04 14.91 -21.75
N ARG A 230 11.93 16.23 -21.75
CA ARG A 230 11.29 17.00 -22.84
C ARG A 230 12.03 16.86 -24.17
N SER A 231 13.35 16.91 -24.16
CA SER A 231 14.18 16.72 -25.38
C SER A 231 14.02 15.32 -26.00
N LEU A 232 13.68 14.33 -25.19
CA LEU A 232 13.34 12.98 -25.61
C LEU A 232 11.87 12.78 -26.03
N GLY A 233 11.09 13.88 -26.11
CA GLY A 233 9.67 13.85 -26.55
C GLY A 233 8.68 13.48 -25.43
N VAL A 234 9.08 13.44 -24.17
CA VAL A 234 8.14 13.19 -23.06
C VAL A 234 7.30 14.43 -22.78
N ASN A 235 5.98 14.31 -22.87
CA ASN A 235 5.08 15.37 -22.43
C ASN A 235 5.02 15.39 -20.90
N VAL A 236 5.86 16.21 -20.28
CA VAL A 236 6.05 16.25 -18.82
C VAL A 236 4.76 16.58 -18.07
N LYS A 237 3.88 17.43 -18.59
CA LYS A 237 2.60 17.76 -17.93
C LYS A 237 1.70 16.53 -17.84
N ARG A 238 1.55 15.81 -18.95
CA ARG A 238 0.77 14.58 -19.02
C ARG A 238 1.41 13.47 -18.17
N PHE A 239 2.70 13.28 -18.30
CA PHE A 239 3.49 12.30 -17.54
C PHE A 239 3.35 12.49 -16.01
N ARG A 240 3.43 13.74 -15.52
CA ARG A 240 3.20 14.05 -14.11
C ARG A 240 1.80 13.67 -13.64
N ALA A 241 0.78 14.00 -14.44
CA ALA A 241 -0.61 13.65 -14.12
C ALA A 241 -0.80 12.12 -14.09
N GLU A 242 -0.19 11.40 -15.04
CA GLU A 242 -0.24 9.93 -15.08
C GLU A 242 0.43 9.29 -13.86
N LEU A 243 1.62 9.77 -13.45
CA LEU A 243 2.30 9.26 -12.25
C LEU A 243 1.46 9.44 -10.99
N ILE A 244 0.89 10.63 -10.81
CA ILE A 244 0.03 10.91 -9.67
C ILE A 244 -1.21 10.00 -9.74
N LEU A 245 -1.90 9.90 -10.88
CA LEU A 245 -3.11 9.11 -11.04
C LEU A 245 -2.88 7.63 -10.74
N LEU A 246 -1.86 7.02 -11.37
CA LEU A 246 -1.53 5.60 -11.16
C LEU A 246 -1.17 5.32 -9.70
N SER A 247 -0.31 6.17 -9.11
CA SER A 247 0.05 6.06 -7.70
C SER A 247 -1.18 6.14 -6.79
N SER A 248 -2.11 7.03 -7.09
CA SER A 248 -3.26 7.24 -6.22
C SER A 248 -4.32 6.16 -6.34
N ILE A 249 -4.53 5.61 -7.53
CA ILE A 249 -5.40 4.45 -7.69
C ILE A 249 -4.86 3.26 -6.87
N LEU A 250 -3.55 2.99 -6.95
CA LEU A 250 -2.91 1.95 -6.14
C LEU A 250 -3.09 2.20 -4.65
N SER A 251 -2.82 3.42 -4.18
CA SER A 251 -2.94 3.78 -2.76
C SER A 251 -4.39 3.79 -2.27
N ALA A 252 -5.32 4.27 -3.11
CA ALA A 252 -6.75 4.28 -2.80
C ALA A 252 -7.29 2.86 -2.67
N CYS A 253 -6.87 1.94 -3.54
CA CYS A 253 -7.20 0.54 -3.44
C CYS A 253 -6.71 -0.04 -2.11
N VAL A 254 -5.46 0.22 -1.70
CA VAL A 254 -4.93 -0.22 -0.41
C VAL A 254 -5.78 0.33 0.74
N THR A 255 -6.01 1.65 0.76
CA THR A 255 -6.76 2.30 1.85
C THR A 255 -8.21 1.83 1.91
N ALA A 256 -8.83 1.54 0.76
CA ALA A 256 -10.20 1.07 0.70
C ALA A 256 -10.39 -0.34 1.28
N PHE A 257 -9.46 -1.25 1.01
CA PHE A 257 -9.59 -2.65 1.42
C PHE A 257 -8.91 -2.97 2.76
N ALA A 258 -7.74 -2.39 3.02
CA ALA A 258 -6.96 -2.67 4.21
C ALA A 258 -6.95 -1.52 5.23
N GLY A 259 -7.60 -0.39 4.92
CA GLY A 259 -7.41 0.84 5.68
C GLY A 259 -6.04 1.50 5.44
N PRO A 260 -5.73 2.56 6.18
CA PRO A 260 -4.43 3.23 6.08
C PRO A 260 -3.28 2.29 6.51
N VAL A 261 -2.29 2.05 5.63
CA VAL A 261 -1.08 1.27 5.94
C VAL A 261 0.16 2.15 5.81
N SER A 262 0.86 2.36 6.89
CA SER A 262 1.97 3.31 6.98
C SER A 262 3.31 2.75 6.48
N PHE A 263 4.24 3.64 6.12
CA PHE A 263 5.66 3.40 5.83
C PHE A 263 6.02 2.49 4.65
N VAL A 264 5.20 1.55 4.22
CA VAL A 264 5.51 0.61 3.13
C VAL A 264 5.90 1.35 1.86
N GLY A 265 5.12 2.36 1.44
CA GLY A 265 5.39 3.17 0.26
C GLY A 265 6.64 4.07 0.37
N ILE A 266 7.16 4.30 1.57
CA ILE A 266 8.38 5.10 1.77
C ILE A 266 9.60 4.19 1.91
N ALA A 267 9.53 3.21 2.80
CA ALA A 267 10.68 2.38 3.16
C ALA A 267 11.04 1.36 2.08
N VAL A 268 10.06 0.63 1.56
CA VAL A 268 10.32 -0.48 0.64
C VAL A 268 11.00 -0.06 -0.67
N PRO A 269 10.59 1.03 -1.36
CA PRO A 269 11.29 1.44 -2.58
C PRO A 269 12.77 1.77 -2.35
N GLN A 270 13.10 2.29 -1.17
CA GLN A 270 14.48 2.60 -0.82
C GLN A 270 15.29 1.34 -0.51
N LEU A 271 14.69 0.39 0.23
CA LEU A 271 15.31 -0.92 0.47
C LEU A 271 15.58 -1.65 -0.84
N VAL A 272 14.62 -1.65 -1.74
CA VAL A 272 14.72 -2.27 -3.07
C VAL A 272 15.85 -1.63 -3.89
N LYS A 273 15.91 -0.31 -4.00
CA LYS A 273 17.00 0.38 -4.71
C LYS A 273 18.38 -0.02 -4.16
N ARG A 274 18.51 -0.18 -2.85
CA ARG A 274 19.76 -0.61 -2.20
C ARG A 274 20.06 -2.08 -2.45
N LEU A 275 19.08 -2.96 -2.32
CA LEU A 275 19.23 -4.39 -2.55
C LEU A 275 19.70 -4.67 -3.98
N PHE A 276 19.03 -4.07 -4.95
CA PHE A 276 19.35 -4.22 -6.37
C PHE A 276 20.59 -3.45 -6.81
N GLY A 277 21.01 -2.43 -6.04
CA GLY A 277 22.14 -1.55 -6.40
C GLY A 277 21.88 -0.73 -7.67
N THR A 278 20.62 -0.44 -7.97
CA THR A 278 20.19 0.32 -9.15
C THR A 278 18.95 1.14 -8.87
N ALA A 279 18.84 2.29 -9.56
CA ALA A 279 17.62 3.11 -9.57
C ALA A 279 16.82 2.95 -10.87
N LYS A 280 17.21 2.04 -11.80
CA LYS A 280 16.53 1.84 -13.08
C LYS A 280 15.09 1.39 -12.87
N PRO A 281 14.06 2.14 -13.35
CA PRO A 281 12.66 1.85 -13.10
C PRO A 281 12.21 0.47 -13.56
N ILE A 282 12.73 -0.01 -14.69
CA ILE A 282 12.44 -1.35 -15.23
C ILE A 282 12.79 -2.50 -14.26
N VAL A 283 13.72 -2.29 -13.32
CA VAL A 283 14.10 -3.24 -12.28
C VAL A 283 13.42 -2.90 -10.96
N VAL A 284 13.34 -1.59 -10.64
CA VAL A 284 12.85 -1.12 -9.34
C VAL A 284 11.34 -1.28 -9.22
N ILE A 285 10.56 -1.06 -10.29
CA ILE A 285 9.08 -1.20 -10.23
C ILE A 285 8.67 -2.64 -9.84
N PRO A 286 9.10 -3.70 -10.57
CA PRO A 286 8.77 -5.07 -10.14
C PRO A 286 9.44 -5.44 -8.82
N GLY A 287 10.64 -4.94 -8.55
CA GLY A 287 11.29 -5.11 -7.25
C GLY A 287 10.50 -4.49 -6.09
N CYS A 288 9.89 -3.31 -6.29
CA CYS A 288 9.03 -2.68 -5.30
C CYS A 288 7.75 -3.49 -5.06
N PHE A 289 7.14 -4.02 -6.11
CA PHE A 289 5.95 -4.84 -5.95
C PHE A 289 6.24 -6.11 -5.12
N LEU A 290 7.29 -6.85 -5.48
CA LEU A 290 7.70 -8.04 -4.72
C LEU A 290 8.17 -7.69 -3.29
N GLY A 291 8.97 -6.64 -3.15
CA GLY A 291 9.45 -6.19 -1.84
C GLY A 291 8.32 -5.71 -0.93
N GLY A 292 7.31 -5.04 -1.50
CA GLY A 292 6.09 -4.63 -0.77
C GLY A 292 5.26 -5.83 -0.32
N ALA A 293 5.08 -6.82 -1.20
CA ALA A 293 4.42 -8.07 -0.87
C ALA A 293 5.13 -8.80 0.29
N VAL A 294 6.45 -8.96 0.21
CA VAL A 294 7.27 -9.56 1.27
C VAL A 294 7.14 -8.80 2.58
N PHE A 295 7.25 -7.47 2.55
CA PHE A 295 7.19 -6.65 3.75
C PHE A 295 5.81 -6.68 4.42
N CYS A 296 4.72 -6.66 3.64
CA CYS A 296 3.37 -6.73 4.19
C CYS A 296 3.03 -8.14 4.71
N LEU A 297 3.46 -9.21 4.03
CA LEU A 297 3.29 -10.57 4.54
C LEU A 297 4.05 -10.78 5.86
N PHE A 298 5.29 -10.29 5.95
CA PHE A 298 6.07 -10.31 7.19
C PHE A 298 5.35 -9.54 8.31
N SER A 299 4.87 -8.33 8.01
CA SER A 299 4.16 -7.50 9.00
C SER A 299 2.83 -8.13 9.43
N ASP A 300 2.08 -8.74 8.50
CA ASP A 300 0.84 -9.44 8.81
C ASP A 300 1.08 -10.68 9.67
N LEU A 301 2.13 -11.44 9.40
CA LEU A 301 2.51 -12.58 10.22
C LEU A 301 2.80 -12.16 11.67
N ILE A 302 3.58 -11.08 11.86
CA ILE A 302 3.86 -10.54 13.20
C ILE A 302 2.57 -10.04 13.86
N SER A 303 1.74 -9.29 13.12
CA SER A 303 0.49 -8.70 13.61
C SER A 303 -0.42 -9.74 14.28
N ARG A 304 -0.53 -10.93 13.71
CA ARG A 304 -1.45 -11.98 14.16
C ARG A 304 -0.83 -13.05 15.07
N THR A 305 0.52 -13.08 15.21
CA THR A 305 1.18 -14.14 15.98
C THR A 305 1.82 -13.64 17.27
N MET A 306 2.29 -12.39 17.31
CA MET A 306 3.12 -11.89 18.41
C MET A 306 2.35 -11.79 19.74
N PHE A 307 1.07 -11.46 19.70
CA PHE A 307 0.21 -11.31 20.88
C PHE A 307 -1.11 -12.09 20.75
N ALA A 308 -1.10 -13.22 20.03
CA ALA A 308 -2.28 -14.04 19.86
C ALA A 308 -2.95 -14.36 21.22
N PRO A 309 -4.30 -14.27 21.32
CA PRO A 309 -5.27 -14.13 20.24
C PRO A 309 -5.53 -12.67 19.78
N THR A 310 -4.94 -11.65 20.42
CA THR A 310 -5.11 -10.25 20.06
C THR A 310 -4.28 -9.90 18.84
N GLU A 311 -4.89 -9.38 17.78
CA GLU A 311 -4.19 -8.94 16.60
C GLU A 311 -3.71 -7.48 16.76
N LEU A 312 -2.44 -7.23 16.39
CA LEU A 312 -1.90 -5.88 16.32
C LEU A 312 -2.37 -5.19 15.03
N SER A 313 -2.47 -3.85 15.05
CA SER A 313 -2.73 -3.10 13.84
C SER A 313 -1.56 -3.21 12.84
N ILE A 314 -1.87 -3.39 11.57
CA ILE A 314 -0.86 -3.45 10.50
C ILE A 314 -0.05 -2.16 10.43
N SER A 315 -0.70 -1.00 10.59
CA SER A 315 -0.01 0.29 10.56
C SER A 315 1.01 0.44 11.68
N SER A 316 0.72 -0.08 12.88
CA SER A 316 1.68 -0.07 14.00
C SER A 316 2.89 -0.95 13.71
N VAL A 317 2.68 -2.17 13.21
CA VAL A 317 3.77 -3.08 12.87
C VAL A 317 4.63 -2.51 11.74
N THR A 318 4.01 -2.04 10.65
CA THR A 318 4.75 -1.45 9.53
C THR A 318 5.47 -0.16 9.92
N ALA A 319 4.95 0.61 10.89
CA ALA A 319 5.62 1.80 11.41
C ALA A 319 6.86 1.43 12.24
N VAL A 320 6.76 0.46 13.15
CA VAL A 320 7.88 0.01 13.99
C VAL A 320 9.06 -0.49 13.15
N PHE A 321 8.79 -1.23 12.07
CA PHE A 321 9.85 -1.73 11.19
C PHE A 321 10.24 -0.73 10.10
N GLY A 322 9.30 0.06 9.59
CA GLY A 322 9.54 0.99 8.48
C GLY A 322 10.23 2.29 8.89
N ALA A 323 9.84 2.89 10.03
CA ALA A 323 10.40 4.17 10.47
C ALA A 323 11.91 4.10 10.75
N PRO A 324 12.45 3.09 11.48
CA PRO A 324 13.90 2.99 11.69
C PRO A 324 14.69 2.86 10.37
N VAL A 325 14.14 2.14 9.39
CA VAL A 325 14.75 2.01 8.07
C VAL A 325 14.86 3.36 7.38
N VAL A 326 13.79 4.17 7.42
CA VAL A 326 13.78 5.52 6.83
C VAL A 326 14.79 6.42 7.53
N ILE A 327 14.80 6.44 8.87
CA ILE A 327 15.73 7.24 9.68
C ILE A 327 17.18 6.88 9.33
N TRP A 328 17.52 5.58 9.36
CA TRP A 328 18.87 5.11 9.05
C TRP A 328 19.31 5.50 7.64
N MET A 329 18.41 5.44 6.67
CA MET A 329 18.72 5.85 5.30
C MET A 329 18.98 7.36 5.19
N MET A 330 18.24 8.18 5.92
CA MET A 330 18.43 9.65 5.90
C MET A 330 19.76 10.05 6.52
N ILE A 331 20.16 9.43 7.63
CA ILE A 331 21.45 9.70 8.29
C ILE A 331 22.62 9.38 7.36
N ARG A 332 22.60 8.22 6.71
CA ARG A 332 23.68 7.81 5.78
C ARG A 332 23.78 8.67 4.53
N ARG A 333 22.68 9.28 4.07
CA ARG A 333 22.70 10.14 2.89
C ARG A 333 23.42 11.47 3.16
N LYS A 334 23.32 12.02 4.36
CA LYS A 334 24.06 13.23 4.78
C LYS A 334 25.58 12.98 4.86
N GLY A 335 26.02 11.77 5.21
CA GLY A 335 27.42 11.40 5.27
C GLY A 335 28.10 11.22 3.89
N ALA A 336 27.34 11.00 2.81
CA ALA A 336 27.86 10.86 1.45
C ALA A 336 27.93 12.19 0.67
N GLN A 337 27.38 13.27 1.21
CA GLN A 337 27.42 14.64 0.65
C GLN A 337 28.47 15.53 1.33
N ARG A 338 29.17 15.04 2.35
CA ARG A 338 30.41 15.60 2.91
C ARG A 338 31.61 14.84 2.35
#